data_e2384283e3a4f8748fe90a01b51cd0ce
#
_entry.id   e2384283e3a4f8748fe90a01b51cd0ce
#
_cell.length_a   1.000
_cell.length_b   1.000
_cell.length_c   1.000
_cell.angle_alpha   90.00
_cell.angle_beta   90.00
_cell.angle_gamma   90.00
#
_symmetry.space_group_name_H-M   'P 1'
#
loop_
_entity.id
_entity.type
_entity.pdbx_description
1 polymer ?
#
loop_
_entity_poly.entity_id
_entity_poly.type
_entity_poly.pdbx_seq_one_letter_code
_entity_poly.pdbx_strand_id
1 'polypeptide(L)'
;NDASTKVDVNAIAVELDAGTGGVTVDTTATGNDAIGLTASAGGITMKVADEKDLTLGNADLDAYVKVAASATAGNEDIRIVNTNGTDEAAIAITAVAGGVDIDAAAGKDVHISGGQLTMVSKTNEANAISMTTDQGSSETIVVTNTKGTNEAAIKLEATAGGIDIDAAAGKDVHVSGGQLTMVSKTNEA
;
A
#
# COMPACT_ATOMS: atom_id res chain seq x y z
N ASN A 1 -31.97 31.28 -19.02
CA ASN A 1 -31.40 29.91 -19.14
C ASN A 1 -32.44 28.94 -18.64
N ASP A 2 -33.01 28.18 -19.54
CA ASP A 2 -33.90 27.07 -19.22
C ASP A 2 -33.07 25.94 -18.55
N ALA A 3 -33.55 25.38 -17.45
CA ALA A 3 -32.90 24.33 -16.69
C ALA A 3 -32.69 23.00 -17.48
N SER A 4 -33.19 22.95 -18.70
CA SER A 4 -33.06 21.78 -19.58
C SER A 4 -32.11 21.97 -20.77
N THR A 5 -31.34 23.10 -20.83
CA THR A 5 -30.47 23.38 -21.96
C THR A 5 -29.21 22.52 -21.94
N LYS A 6 -29.17 21.51 -22.80
CA LYS A 6 -27.99 20.73 -23.08
C LYS A 6 -27.20 21.36 -24.23
N VAL A 7 -25.90 21.59 -24.02
CA VAL A 7 -24.98 21.86 -25.12
C VAL A 7 -24.38 20.50 -25.54
N ASP A 8 -24.77 20.07 -26.75
CA ASP A 8 -24.29 18.84 -27.36
C ASP A 8 -23.29 19.21 -28.46
N VAL A 9 -22.02 18.86 -28.30
CA VAL A 9 -20.98 19.07 -29.29
C VAL A 9 -20.61 17.70 -29.87
N ASN A 10 -21.13 17.43 -31.08
CA ASN A 10 -20.80 16.24 -31.82
C ASN A 10 -19.75 16.60 -32.90
N ALA A 11 -18.49 16.36 -32.60
CA ALA A 11 -17.38 16.70 -33.48
C ALA A 11 -16.34 15.57 -33.51
N ILE A 12 -15.56 15.52 -34.59
CA ILE A 12 -14.43 14.56 -34.70
C ILE A 12 -13.36 14.90 -33.66
N ALA A 13 -13.17 16.19 -33.36
CA ALA A 13 -12.29 16.67 -32.29
C ALA A 13 -12.85 17.94 -31.68
N VAL A 14 -12.68 18.14 -30.38
CA VAL A 14 -12.91 19.38 -29.65
C VAL A 14 -11.61 19.73 -28.94
N GLU A 15 -11.04 20.89 -29.26
CA GLU A 15 -9.86 21.44 -28.61
C GLU A 15 -10.24 22.69 -27.82
N LEU A 16 -9.82 22.75 -26.56
CA LEU A 16 -9.97 23.91 -25.69
C LEU A 16 -8.57 24.42 -25.34
N ASP A 17 -8.13 25.45 -26.01
CA ASP A 17 -6.85 26.13 -25.78
C ASP A 17 -7.11 27.48 -25.09
N ALA A 18 -6.66 27.63 -23.86
CA ALA A 18 -6.87 28.83 -23.05
C ALA A 18 -5.63 29.75 -22.98
N GLY A 19 -4.55 29.40 -23.66
CA GLY A 19 -3.30 30.18 -23.59
C GLY A 19 -2.82 30.32 -22.13
N THR A 20 -2.68 31.58 -21.67
CA THR A 20 -2.21 31.86 -20.30
C THR A 20 -3.31 31.88 -19.24
N GLY A 21 -4.58 31.81 -19.64
CA GLY A 21 -5.74 32.00 -18.74
C GLY A 21 -6.25 30.72 -18.07
N GLY A 22 -5.91 29.55 -18.60
CA GLY A 22 -6.44 28.28 -18.15
C GLY A 22 -7.89 28.01 -18.54
N VAL A 23 -8.36 26.75 -18.35
CA VAL A 23 -9.74 26.31 -18.52
C VAL A 23 -10.29 25.89 -17.18
N THR A 24 -11.42 26.45 -16.74
CA THR A 24 -12.13 26.06 -15.54
C THR A 24 -13.43 25.36 -15.94
N VAL A 25 -13.67 24.16 -15.37
CA VAL A 25 -14.94 23.44 -15.45
C VAL A 25 -15.51 23.40 -14.04
N ASP A 26 -16.62 24.10 -13.82
CA ASP A 26 -17.27 24.24 -12.52
C ASP A 26 -18.75 23.92 -12.61
N THR A 27 -19.33 23.37 -11.55
CA THR A 27 -20.74 23.04 -11.44
C THR A 27 -21.23 23.21 -10.01
N THR A 28 -22.47 23.69 -9.87
CA THR A 28 -23.18 23.74 -8.59
C THR A 28 -24.08 22.53 -8.37
N ALA A 29 -24.06 21.54 -9.28
CA ALA A 29 -24.83 20.30 -9.12
C ALA A 29 -24.33 19.50 -7.91
N THR A 30 -25.28 18.88 -7.17
CA THR A 30 -25.00 18.11 -5.94
C THR A 30 -24.99 16.61 -6.15
N GLY A 31 -25.23 16.14 -7.39
CA GLY A 31 -25.17 14.71 -7.72
C GLY A 31 -23.73 14.20 -7.83
N ASN A 32 -23.54 12.88 -7.66
CA ASN A 32 -22.22 12.25 -7.74
C ASN A 32 -21.54 12.41 -9.11
N ASP A 33 -22.33 12.59 -10.20
CA ASP A 33 -21.84 12.76 -11.56
C ASP A 33 -21.98 14.23 -12.04
N ALA A 34 -21.73 15.19 -11.15
CA ALA A 34 -21.83 16.61 -11.45
C ALA A 34 -20.86 17.04 -12.59
N ILE A 35 -19.67 16.44 -12.66
CA ILE A 35 -18.75 16.49 -13.78
C ILE A 35 -18.38 15.05 -14.16
N GLY A 36 -18.81 14.60 -15.34
CA GLY A 36 -18.50 13.27 -15.86
C GLY A 36 -17.50 13.34 -17.02
N LEU A 37 -16.39 12.60 -16.93
CA LEU A 37 -15.43 12.40 -18.00
C LEU A 37 -15.43 10.91 -18.38
N THR A 38 -15.93 10.58 -19.58
CA THR A 38 -16.04 9.20 -20.05
C THR A 38 -15.40 9.03 -21.42
N ALA A 39 -14.52 8.08 -21.56
CA ALA A 39 -13.97 7.62 -22.82
C ALA A 39 -14.36 6.16 -23.04
N SER A 40 -15.40 5.90 -23.86
CA SER A 40 -15.99 4.56 -24.03
C SER A 40 -15.14 3.60 -24.88
N ALA A 41 -14.28 4.12 -25.75
CA ALA A 41 -13.44 3.33 -26.65
C ALA A 41 -11.95 3.73 -26.65
N GLY A 42 -11.58 4.75 -25.89
CA GLY A 42 -10.21 5.25 -25.77
C GLY A 42 -9.81 5.45 -24.32
N GLY A 43 -8.79 6.26 -24.09
CA GLY A 43 -8.30 6.60 -22.75
C GLY A 43 -8.49 8.07 -22.39
N ILE A 44 -8.37 8.39 -21.13
CA ILE A 44 -8.27 9.76 -20.60
C ILE A 44 -6.83 9.95 -20.13
N THR A 45 -6.14 10.98 -20.63
CA THR A 45 -4.79 11.32 -20.21
C THR A 45 -4.79 12.69 -19.54
N MET A 46 -4.30 12.75 -18.31
CA MET A 46 -4.07 13.99 -17.58
C MET A 46 -2.57 14.15 -17.34
N LYS A 47 -2.00 15.27 -17.76
CA LYS A 47 -0.58 15.59 -17.60
C LYS A 47 -0.43 16.97 -17.00
N VAL A 48 0.57 17.16 -16.17
CA VAL A 48 1.03 18.44 -15.65
C VAL A 48 2.49 18.66 -16.07
N ALA A 49 2.89 19.92 -16.16
CA ALA A 49 4.30 20.25 -16.39
C ALA A 49 5.14 19.91 -15.16
N ASP A 50 6.45 19.76 -15.34
CA ASP A 50 7.40 19.65 -14.24
C ASP A 50 7.23 20.80 -13.24
N GLU A 51 7.46 20.51 -11.97
CA GLU A 51 7.26 21.42 -10.83
C GLU A 51 5.80 21.86 -10.60
N LYS A 52 4.84 21.12 -11.18
CA LYS A 52 3.40 21.29 -10.96
C LYS A 52 2.80 19.98 -10.44
N ASP A 53 1.71 20.08 -9.70
CA ASP A 53 1.03 18.95 -9.11
C ASP A 53 -0.25 18.59 -9.86
N LEU A 54 -0.51 17.29 -10.05
CA LEU A 54 -1.84 16.78 -10.31
C LEU A 54 -2.42 16.31 -8.97
N THR A 55 -3.51 16.92 -8.53
CA THR A 55 -4.17 16.59 -7.27
C THR A 55 -5.63 16.21 -7.52
N LEU A 56 -6.05 15.06 -6.97
CA LEU A 56 -7.42 14.57 -6.93
C LEU A 56 -7.82 14.44 -5.46
N GLY A 57 -8.71 15.28 -4.96
CA GLY A 57 -9.04 15.29 -3.54
C GLY A 57 -10.35 16.00 -3.23
N ASN A 58 -10.72 16.03 -1.97
CA ASN A 58 -11.83 16.82 -1.47
C ASN A 58 -11.45 18.31 -1.30
N ALA A 59 -12.41 19.14 -0.92
CA ALA A 59 -12.26 20.60 -0.95
C ALA A 59 -11.14 21.13 -0.03
N ASP A 60 -10.92 20.51 1.12
CA ASP A 60 -9.93 20.88 2.13
C ASP A 60 -8.62 20.03 2.01
N LEU A 61 -8.57 19.11 1.02
CA LEU A 61 -7.40 18.27 0.73
C LEU A 61 -6.89 17.48 1.94
N ASP A 62 -7.79 17.02 2.81
CA ASP A 62 -7.48 16.11 3.90
C ASP A 62 -7.56 14.62 3.47
N ALA A 63 -8.14 14.36 2.29
CA ALA A 63 -8.11 13.06 1.60
C ALA A 63 -7.82 13.28 0.11
N TYR A 64 -6.69 12.80 -0.39
CA TYR A 64 -6.27 13.03 -1.77
C TYR A 64 -5.31 11.99 -2.34
N VAL A 65 -5.26 11.92 -3.67
CA VAL A 65 -4.18 11.32 -4.46
C VAL A 65 -3.42 12.45 -5.17
N LYS A 66 -2.12 12.50 -5.00
CA LYS A 66 -1.26 13.53 -5.59
C LYS A 66 -0.11 12.89 -6.37
N VAL A 67 0.14 13.38 -7.57
CA VAL A 67 1.35 13.14 -8.33
C VAL A 67 2.13 14.47 -8.37
N ALA A 68 3.22 14.54 -7.64
CA ALA A 68 4.13 15.68 -7.63
C ALA A 68 5.17 15.48 -8.73
N ALA A 69 5.05 16.21 -9.84
CA ALA A 69 6.02 16.19 -10.92
C ALA A 69 7.19 17.13 -10.60
N SER A 70 8.42 16.70 -10.87
CA SER A 70 9.63 17.49 -10.65
C SER A 70 10.62 17.29 -11.80
N ALA A 71 11.34 18.34 -12.18
CA ALA A 71 12.49 18.23 -13.07
C ALA A 71 13.69 17.54 -12.41
N THR A 72 13.66 17.40 -11.07
CA THR A 72 14.68 16.69 -10.29
C THR A 72 14.10 15.37 -9.80
N ALA A 73 14.60 14.25 -10.33
CA ALA A 73 14.07 12.90 -10.04
C ALA A 73 13.97 12.54 -8.54
N GLY A 74 14.84 13.12 -7.70
CA GLY A 74 14.80 12.90 -6.25
C GLY A 74 13.62 13.58 -5.53
N ASN A 75 12.86 14.45 -6.20
CA ASN A 75 11.72 15.17 -5.66
C ASN A 75 10.37 14.72 -6.24
N GLU A 76 10.40 13.71 -7.12
CA GLU A 76 9.16 13.10 -7.62
C GLU A 76 8.49 12.26 -6.53
N ASP A 77 7.16 12.40 -6.40
CA ASP A 77 6.42 11.81 -5.30
C ASP A 77 4.98 11.44 -5.72
N ILE A 78 4.53 10.26 -5.33
CA ILE A 78 3.13 9.84 -5.46
C ILE A 78 2.60 9.56 -4.07
N ARG A 79 1.55 10.30 -3.66
CA ARG A 79 0.94 10.18 -2.33
C ARG A 79 -0.52 9.83 -2.41
N ILE A 80 -0.94 8.89 -1.54
CA ILE A 80 -2.33 8.62 -1.20
C ILE A 80 -2.47 8.96 0.28
N VAL A 81 -3.22 9.99 0.62
CA VAL A 81 -3.31 10.53 1.98
C VAL A 81 -4.76 10.65 2.42
N ASN A 82 -5.02 10.27 3.66
CA ASN A 82 -6.24 10.55 4.40
C ASN A 82 -5.84 10.98 5.82
N THR A 83 -6.03 12.25 6.17
CA THR A 83 -5.60 12.82 7.45
C THR A 83 -6.67 12.76 8.53
N ASN A 84 -7.94 12.78 8.17
CA ASN A 84 -9.06 12.91 9.11
C ASN A 84 -9.90 11.63 9.24
N GLY A 85 -9.64 10.61 8.41
CA GLY A 85 -10.35 9.34 8.50
C GLY A 85 -9.98 8.59 9.78
N THR A 86 -10.97 8.25 10.59
CA THR A 86 -10.82 7.52 11.87
C THR A 86 -11.22 6.05 11.77
N ASP A 87 -11.73 5.62 10.63
CA ASP A 87 -12.07 4.23 10.35
C ASP A 87 -10.81 3.40 10.08
N GLU A 88 -10.78 2.14 10.50
CA GLU A 88 -9.66 1.22 10.25
C GLU A 88 -9.37 1.01 8.76
N ALA A 89 -10.37 1.22 7.89
CA ALA A 89 -10.27 1.14 6.44
C ALA A 89 -10.23 2.53 5.77
N ALA A 90 -9.75 3.56 6.45
CA ALA A 90 -9.65 4.94 5.92
C ALA A 90 -8.90 5.02 4.59
N ILE A 91 -7.93 4.14 4.35
CA ILE A 91 -7.36 3.82 3.04
C ILE A 91 -7.42 2.30 2.86
N ALA A 92 -8.22 1.82 1.92
CA ALA A 92 -8.33 0.40 1.59
C ALA A 92 -7.78 0.11 0.20
N ILE A 93 -6.83 -0.83 0.10
CA ILE A 93 -6.34 -1.36 -1.17
C ILE A 93 -6.84 -2.80 -1.29
N THR A 94 -7.80 -3.05 -2.19
CA THR A 94 -8.46 -4.35 -2.33
C THR A 94 -8.42 -4.85 -3.76
N ALA A 95 -7.90 -6.04 -3.98
CA ALA A 95 -8.00 -6.77 -5.24
C ALA A 95 -9.01 -7.92 -5.07
N VAL A 96 -10.15 -7.85 -5.77
CA VAL A 96 -11.26 -8.84 -5.61
C VAL A 96 -10.96 -10.14 -6.34
N ALA A 97 -10.33 -10.08 -7.51
CA ALA A 97 -10.07 -11.23 -8.38
C ALA A 97 -8.58 -11.42 -8.75
N GLY A 98 -7.70 -10.58 -8.25
CA GLY A 98 -6.25 -10.63 -8.50
C GLY A 98 -5.44 -10.41 -7.22
N GLY A 99 -4.14 -10.22 -7.36
CA GLY A 99 -3.22 -9.87 -6.28
C GLY A 99 -2.97 -8.37 -6.14
N VAL A 100 -2.32 -7.99 -5.07
CA VAL A 100 -1.66 -6.69 -4.86
C VAL A 100 -0.17 -6.94 -4.77
N ASP A 101 0.61 -6.27 -5.60
CA ASP A 101 2.06 -6.36 -5.64
C ASP A 101 2.68 -5.05 -5.14
N ILE A 102 3.67 -5.13 -4.25
CA ILE A 102 4.35 -3.98 -3.66
C ILE A 102 5.85 -4.22 -3.72
N ASP A 103 6.51 -3.64 -4.71
CA ASP A 103 7.93 -3.77 -4.93
C ASP A 103 8.68 -2.45 -4.70
N ALA A 104 9.85 -2.53 -4.11
CA ALA A 104 10.84 -1.47 -4.11
C ALA A 104 12.09 -1.92 -4.88
N ALA A 105 12.73 -1.00 -5.59
CA ALA A 105 13.97 -1.29 -6.29
C ALA A 105 15.09 -1.75 -5.32
N ALA A 106 16.08 -2.47 -5.82
CA ALA A 106 17.24 -2.89 -5.04
C ALA A 106 17.89 -1.71 -4.31
N GLY A 107 18.18 -1.88 -3.03
CA GLY A 107 18.71 -0.84 -2.15
C GLY A 107 17.70 0.24 -1.72
N LYS A 108 16.39 -0.01 -1.93
CA LYS A 108 15.27 0.81 -1.45
C LYS A 108 14.37 0.00 -0.53
N ASP A 109 13.63 0.67 0.33
CA ASP A 109 12.86 0.05 1.38
C ASP A 109 11.36 0.02 1.09
N VAL A 110 10.69 -1.04 1.53
CA VAL A 110 9.26 -1.03 1.80
C VAL A 110 9.08 -0.88 3.31
N HIS A 111 8.54 0.25 3.76
CA HIS A 111 8.32 0.54 5.18
C HIS A 111 6.83 0.42 5.54
N ILE A 112 6.51 -0.45 6.51
CA ILE A 112 5.15 -0.65 7.01
C ILE A 112 5.15 -0.36 8.52
N SER A 113 4.39 0.64 8.95
CA SER A 113 4.30 1.07 10.35
C SER A 113 2.84 1.33 10.73
N GLY A 114 2.44 0.91 11.92
CA GLY A 114 1.08 1.09 12.41
C GLY A 114 0.91 0.61 13.84
N GLY A 115 -0.30 0.74 14.39
CA GLY A 115 -0.64 0.25 15.73
C GLY A 115 -0.67 -1.28 15.80
N GLN A 116 -1.11 -1.94 14.73
CA GLN A 116 -1.12 -3.39 14.58
C GLN A 116 -0.81 -3.76 13.14
N LEU A 117 -0.01 -4.80 12.92
CA LEU A 117 0.22 -5.44 11.64
C LEU A 117 -0.24 -6.89 11.71
N THR A 118 -1.19 -7.26 10.86
CA THR A 118 -1.69 -8.63 10.74
C THR A 118 -1.42 -9.18 9.35
N MET A 119 -0.75 -10.31 9.23
CA MET A 119 -0.55 -11.05 7.98
C MET A 119 -1.27 -12.40 8.06
N VAL A 120 -2.24 -12.64 7.17
CA VAL A 120 -3.02 -13.88 7.13
C VAL A 120 -3.05 -14.43 5.72
N SER A 121 -2.54 -15.63 5.52
CA SER A 121 -2.78 -16.38 4.29
C SER A 121 -4.13 -17.10 4.37
N LYS A 122 -4.92 -17.02 3.29
CA LYS A 122 -6.22 -17.71 3.15
C LYS A 122 -6.15 -18.89 2.19
N THR A 123 -4.96 -19.28 1.76
CA THR A 123 -4.73 -20.40 0.85
C THR A 123 -4.12 -21.61 1.58
N ASN A 124 -4.38 -22.81 1.08
CA ASN A 124 -3.77 -24.04 1.57
C ASN A 124 -2.58 -24.43 0.66
N GLU A 125 -1.52 -23.62 0.73
CA GLU A 125 -0.32 -23.77 -0.09
C GLU A 125 0.91 -23.85 0.79
N ALA A 126 1.96 -24.56 0.31
CA ALA A 126 3.28 -24.48 0.92
C ALA A 126 3.83 -23.04 0.81
N ASN A 127 4.57 -22.59 1.81
CA ASN A 127 5.09 -21.20 1.88
C ASN A 127 4.00 -20.13 1.80
N ALA A 128 2.83 -20.38 2.36
CA ALA A 128 1.70 -19.44 2.37
C ALA A 128 2.06 -18.05 2.93
N ILE A 129 3.00 -17.96 3.86
CA ILE A 129 3.71 -16.74 4.28
C ILE A 129 5.20 -17.07 4.26
N SER A 130 5.98 -16.35 3.49
CA SER A 130 7.43 -16.51 3.38
C SER A 130 8.15 -15.21 3.71
N MET A 131 9.22 -15.28 4.49
CA MET A 131 10.19 -14.21 4.71
C MET A 131 11.56 -14.73 4.29
N THR A 132 12.11 -14.18 3.21
CA THR A 132 13.35 -14.67 2.61
C THR A 132 14.28 -13.50 2.31
N THR A 133 15.58 -13.68 2.53
CA THR A 133 16.67 -12.81 2.06
C THR A 133 17.55 -13.63 1.14
N ASP A 134 17.94 -13.10 -0.04
CA ASP A 134 18.59 -13.91 -1.09
C ASP A 134 19.67 -13.18 -1.91
N GLN A 135 20.11 -11.98 -1.49
CA GLN A 135 21.01 -11.15 -2.31
C GLN A 135 22.48 -11.22 -1.91
N GLY A 136 22.83 -11.67 -0.72
CA GLY A 136 24.23 -11.65 -0.29
C GLY A 136 24.52 -12.33 1.05
N SER A 137 25.77 -12.26 1.50
CA SER A 137 26.25 -12.95 2.70
C SER A 137 26.07 -12.17 4.01
N SER A 138 25.63 -10.92 3.95
CA SER A 138 25.48 -10.03 5.13
C SER A 138 24.02 -9.82 5.53
N GLU A 139 23.09 -10.51 4.89
CA GLU A 139 21.65 -10.34 5.13
C GLU A 139 21.20 -11.01 6.42
N THR A 140 20.24 -10.39 7.08
CA THR A 140 19.64 -10.90 8.32
C THR A 140 18.12 -10.71 8.30
N ILE A 141 17.40 -11.64 8.89
CA ILE A 141 15.99 -11.47 9.30
C ILE A 141 15.98 -11.25 10.80
N VAL A 142 15.51 -10.09 11.26
CA VAL A 142 15.49 -9.72 12.67
C VAL A 142 14.04 -9.61 13.16
N VAL A 143 13.71 -10.35 14.23
CA VAL A 143 12.44 -10.24 14.94
C VAL A 143 12.71 -9.76 16.35
N THR A 144 12.30 -8.54 16.71
CA THR A 144 12.62 -7.92 17.98
C THR A 144 11.37 -7.33 18.64
N ASN A 145 11.18 -7.61 19.92
CA ASN A 145 10.25 -6.90 20.79
C ASN A 145 11.04 -6.13 21.85
N THR A 146 10.99 -4.80 21.80
CA THR A 146 11.82 -3.93 22.66
C THR A 146 11.11 -3.46 23.92
N LYS A 147 9.79 -3.54 24.00
CA LYS A 147 8.97 -2.97 25.09
C LYS A 147 8.04 -3.97 25.78
N GLY A 148 7.74 -5.09 25.15
CA GLY A 148 6.87 -6.09 25.74
C GLY A 148 7.54 -6.77 26.92
N THR A 149 6.86 -6.80 28.06
CA THR A 149 7.33 -7.43 29.32
C THR A 149 6.58 -8.73 29.63
N ASN A 150 5.61 -9.12 28.79
CA ASN A 150 4.89 -10.37 28.95
C ASN A 150 5.79 -11.57 28.58
N GLU A 151 5.61 -12.70 29.24
CA GLU A 151 6.36 -13.95 28.97
C GLU A 151 6.22 -14.42 27.52
N ALA A 152 5.12 -14.08 26.83
CA ALA A 152 4.87 -14.35 25.43
C ALA A 152 5.10 -13.12 24.52
N ALA A 153 6.01 -12.21 24.87
CA ALA A 153 6.34 -11.03 24.09
C ALA A 153 6.75 -11.33 22.64
N ILE A 154 7.40 -12.47 22.41
CA ILE A 154 7.55 -13.11 21.10
C ILE A 154 7.06 -14.55 21.27
N LYS A 155 6.03 -14.93 20.52
CA LYS A 155 5.44 -16.29 20.56
C LYS A 155 5.56 -16.95 19.19
N LEU A 156 6.14 -18.12 19.13
CA LEU A 156 6.10 -19.04 17.99
C LEU A 156 5.21 -20.23 18.36
N GLU A 157 4.11 -20.42 17.66
CA GLU A 157 3.13 -21.46 17.98
C GLU A 157 2.64 -22.18 16.72
N ALA A 158 2.71 -23.49 16.70
CA ALA A 158 2.07 -24.36 15.73
C ALA A 158 1.01 -25.20 16.45
N THR A 159 -0.29 -24.94 16.18
CA THR A 159 -1.39 -25.58 16.92
C THR A 159 -1.70 -27.00 16.43
N ALA A 160 -1.37 -27.31 15.17
CA ALA A 160 -1.65 -28.62 14.55
C ALA A 160 -0.43 -29.28 13.90
N GLY A 161 0.73 -28.63 13.90
CA GLY A 161 1.98 -29.15 13.34
C GLY A 161 3.16 -28.89 14.25
N GLY A 162 4.38 -29.04 13.73
CA GLY A 162 5.62 -28.75 14.42
C GLY A 162 6.20 -27.37 14.11
N ILE A 163 7.22 -26.99 14.87
CA ILE A 163 8.12 -25.87 14.58
C ILE A 163 9.48 -26.49 14.32
N ASP A 164 10.05 -26.22 13.15
CA ASP A 164 11.37 -26.68 12.75
C ASP A 164 12.36 -25.52 12.79
N ILE A 165 13.53 -25.72 13.39
CA ILE A 165 14.57 -24.69 13.55
C ILE A 165 15.90 -25.31 13.17
N ASP A 166 16.37 -25.02 11.98
CA ASP A 166 17.61 -25.55 11.44
C ASP A 166 18.68 -24.45 11.25
N ALA A 167 19.91 -24.80 11.51
CA ALA A 167 21.08 -24.04 11.10
C ALA A 167 21.90 -24.84 10.09
N ALA A 168 22.53 -24.15 9.14
CA ALA A 168 23.43 -24.79 8.18
C ALA A 168 24.61 -25.49 8.88
N ALA A 169 25.22 -26.48 8.23
CA ALA A 169 26.39 -27.19 8.73
C ALA A 169 27.52 -26.21 9.16
N GLY A 170 28.02 -26.38 10.37
CA GLY A 170 29.04 -25.49 10.97
C GLY A 170 28.49 -24.13 11.46
N LYS A 171 27.17 -24.00 11.59
CA LYS A 171 26.48 -22.85 12.21
C LYS A 171 25.66 -23.30 13.41
N ASP A 172 25.35 -22.40 14.31
CA ASP A 172 24.71 -22.71 15.57
C ASP A 172 23.26 -22.18 15.63
N VAL A 173 22.40 -22.93 16.31
CA VAL A 173 21.18 -22.39 16.90
C VAL A 173 21.52 -21.95 18.32
N HIS A 174 21.55 -20.64 18.58
CA HIS A 174 21.87 -20.09 19.88
C HIS A 174 20.60 -19.69 20.63
N VAL A 175 20.38 -20.29 21.81
CA VAL A 175 19.28 -19.95 22.70
C VAL A 175 19.86 -19.49 24.04
N SER A 176 19.57 -18.25 24.45
CA SER A 176 20.07 -17.67 25.67
C SER A 176 18.96 -16.97 26.44
N GLY A 177 18.93 -17.12 27.76
CA GLY A 177 17.92 -16.49 28.61
C GLY A 177 18.18 -16.79 30.11
N GLY A 178 17.39 -16.15 30.99
CA GLY A 178 17.46 -16.39 32.43
C GLY A 178 16.98 -17.80 32.81
N GLN A 179 16.05 -18.35 32.07
CA GLN A 179 15.57 -19.72 32.23
C GLN A 179 15.20 -20.30 30.86
N LEU A 180 15.62 -21.52 30.57
CA LEU A 180 15.19 -22.31 29.43
C LEU A 180 14.43 -23.53 29.94
N THR A 181 13.14 -23.65 29.59
CA THR A 181 12.31 -24.78 29.93
C THR A 181 11.91 -25.54 28.67
N MET A 182 12.23 -26.82 28.58
CA MET A 182 11.83 -27.73 27.52
C MET A 182 10.91 -28.79 28.11
N VAL A 183 9.67 -28.86 27.66
CA VAL A 183 8.68 -29.82 28.17
C VAL A 183 8.10 -30.64 27.02
N SER A 184 8.22 -31.96 27.08
CA SER A 184 7.45 -32.86 26.23
C SER A 184 6.04 -33.06 26.83
N LYS A 185 4.99 -32.81 26.04
CA LYS A 185 3.60 -33.01 26.47
C LYS A 185 3.06 -34.39 26.19
N THR A 186 3.75 -35.19 25.37
CA THR A 186 3.43 -36.57 25.08
C THR A 186 4.63 -37.44 25.40
N ASN A 187 4.44 -38.38 26.28
CA ASN A 187 5.41 -39.44 26.54
C ASN A 187 5.06 -40.56 25.56
N GLU A 188 5.59 -40.51 24.33
CA GLU A 188 5.54 -41.70 23.47
C GLU A 188 6.65 -42.64 23.91
N ALA A 189 6.22 -43.75 24.52
CA ALA A 189 7.07 -44.88 24.86
C ALA A 189 7.28 -45.79 23.65
#